data_880725c0b2f0eadc2926a28ea0bb71d9
#
_entry.id   880725c0b2f0eadc2926a28ea0bb71d9
#
_cell.length_a   1.000
_cell.length_b   1.000
_cell.length_c   1.000
_cell.angle_alpha   90.00
_cell.angle_beta   90.00
_cell.angle_gamma   90.00
#
_symmetry.space_group_name_H-M   'P 1'
#
loop_
_entity.id
_entity.type
_entity.pdbx_description
1 polymer ?
#
loop_
_entity_poly.entity_id
_entity_poly.type
_entity_poly.pdbx_seq_one_letter_code
_entity_poly.pdbx_strand_id
1 'polypeptide(L)'
;DSGCGNYEQLWLTTSLRGLAGGTLRVKVLEEGVHSGDASGIVPSSFRVLRSLLDRLEDPTTGKLRADVMYVDIPQERVAQAREVAGVLGTHVYDKFPWLSGMQPMGQDLAELVLNRTWRPALSITGAEGLPALEDAGNVLRPQTAVKVSLRLPPTLDPQLASQRLKELLEKDPPYGAHVEFEVEKSSTGWAAPSLKSWLADSIDTASKDFFGPKSASMGEGGTIPFMGMLQERFPDAQFMVTGLLGPKSNAHGPNEFLHIPTGKKLTAAVARVLRDHYVNRGEPAPAT
;
A
#
# COMPACT_ATOMS: atom_id res chain seq x y z
N ASP A 1 -1.95 13.76 -6.64
CA ASP A 1 -2.55 12.42 -6.72
C ASP A 1 -2.92 11.85 -5.33
N SER A 2 -3.46 12.66 -4.44
CA SER A 2 -3.96 12.16 -3.17
C SER A 2 -5.44 11.82 -3.26
N GLY A 3 -5.84 10.75 -2.57
CA GLY A 3 -7.21 10.27 -2.56
C GLY A 3 -8.12 11.03 -1.61
N CYS A 4 -9.42 10.91 -1.83
CA CYS A 4 -10.44 11.24 -0.84
C CYS A 4 -11.41 10.05 -0.68
N GLY A 5 -11.91 9.85 0.53
CA GLY A 5 -12.80 8.72 0.80
C GLY A 5 -14.20 8.93 0.21
N ASN A 6 -14.69 10.16 0.24
CA ASN A 6 -15.94 10.61 -0.37
C ASN A 6 -15.81 12.07 -0.84
N TYR A 7 -16.89 12.64 -1.41
CA TYR A 7 -16.94 14.04 -1.89
C TYR A 7 -17.67 14.99 -0.93
N GLU A 8 -18.09 14.49 0.25
CA GLU A 8 -18.93 15.21 1.20
C GLU A 8 -18.14 15.90 2.31
N GLN A 9 -16.84 15.61 2.46
CA GLN A 9 -15.98 16.23 3.48
C GLN A 9 -14.55 16.41 3.00
N LEU A 10 -13.77 17.22 3.71
CA LEU A 10 -12.35 17.42 3.44
C LEU A 10 -11.56 16.21 3.95
N TRP A 11 -10.76 15.62 3.08
CA TRP A 11 -9.91 14.48 3.40
C TRP A 11 -8.43 14.86 3.46
N LEU A 12 -7.74 14.29 4.44
CA LEU A 12 -6.30 14.45 4.61
C LEU A 12 -5.61 13.08 4.47
N THR A 13 -4.50 13.06 3.76
CA THR A 13 -3.61 11.90 3.70
C THR A 13 -2.58 12.01 4.83
N THR A 14 -2.59 11.04 5.74
CA THR A 14 -1.75 11.03 6.94
C THR A 14 -0.66 9.99 6.93
N SER A 15 -0.65 9.09 5.95
CA SER A 15 0.44 8.15 5.73
C SER A 15 0.43 7.59 4.31
N LEU A 16 1.58 7.16 3.85
CA LEU A 16 1.82 6.50 2.57
C LEU A 16 2.63 5.25 2.82
N ARG A 17 2.26 4.12 2.21
CA ARG A 17 3.03 2.88 2.37
C ARG A 17 4.35 2.95 1.60
N GLY A 18 5.36 2.26 2.13
CA GLY A 18 6.58 1.95 1.41
C GLY A 18 6.38 0.83 0.38
N LEU A 19 7.44 0.50 -0.32
CA LEU A 19 7.48 -0.56 -1.32
C LEU A 19 8.83 -1.26 -1.29
N ALA A 20 8.81 -2.60 -1.31
CA ALA A 20 9.94 -3.44 -1.69
C ALA A 20 9.48 -4.40 -2.78
N GLY A 21 10.32 -4.69 -3.76
CA GLY A 21 9.93 -5.60 -4.82
C GLY A 21 11.09 -6.01 -5.70
N GLY A 22 10.86 -7.06 -6.47
CA GLY A 22 11.86 -7.63 -7.34
C GLY A 22 11.37 -8.87 -8.06
N THR A 23 12.29 -9.58 -8.71
CA THR A 23 12.01 -10.82 -9.40
C THR A 23 12.52 -12.01 -8.59
N LEU A 24 11.62 -12.92 -8.21
CA LEU A 24 11.95 -14.22 -7.66
C LEU A 24 12.03 -15.24 -8.79
N ARG A 25 13.20 -15.84 -8.97
CA ARG A 25 13.47 -16.88 -9.98
C ARG A 25 13.86 -18.19 -9.31
N VAL A 26 13.23 -19.26 -9.73
CA VAL A 26 13.51 -20.63 -9.27
C VAL A 26 13.88 -21.49 -10.47
N LYS A 27 15.07 -22.11 -10.45
CA LYS A 27 15.57 -23.02 -11.47
C LYS A 27 15.79 -24.40 -10.87
N VAL A 28 15.38 -25.46 -11.59
CA VAL A 28 15.46 -26.85 -11.15
C VAL A 28 16.09 -27.78 -12.20
N LEU A 29 16.15 -27.37 -13.46
CA LEU A 29 16.69 -28.12 -14.60
C LEU A 29 17.42 -27.15 -15.53
N GLU A 30 18.31 -27.71 -16.38
CA GLU A 30 18.97 -26.96 -17.44
C GLU A 30 18.01 -26.72 -18.63
N GLU A 31 17.16 -27.68 -18.94
CA GLU A 31 16.18 -27.63 -20.03
C GLU A 31 14.86 -28.29 -19.65
N GLY A 32 13.80 -28.03 -20.42
CA GLY A 32 12.51 -28.67 -20.22
C GLY A 32 12.54 -30.16 -20.58
N VAL A 33 11.87 -30.97 -19.78
CA VAL A 33 11.81 -32.44 -19.99
C VAL A 33 10.36 -32.91 -20.05
N HIS A 34 10.12 -34.12 -20.60
CA HIS A 34 8.78 -34.68 -20.68
C HIS A 34 8.19 -34.90 -19.28
N SER A 35 7.04 -34.27 -18.99
CA SER A 35 6.43 -34.28 -17.67
C SER A 35 5.99 -35.68 -17.22
N GLY A 36 5.56 -36.53 -18.13
CA GLY A 36 5.15 -37.90 -17.83
C GLY A 36 6.30 -38.78 -17.31
N ASP A 37 7.53 -38.50 -17.72
CA ASP A 37 8.72 -39.21 -17.27
C ASP A 37 9.31 -38.60 -15.99
N ALA A 38 9.34 -37.29 -15.90
CA ALA A 38 10.01 -36.58 -14.83
C ALA A 38 9.12 -36.31 -13.59
N SER A 39 7.80 -36.27 -13.74
CA SER A 39 6.89 -35.98 -12.63
C SER A 39 6.96 -37.03 -11.52
N GLY A 40 7.14 -36.58 -10.28
CA GLY A 40 7.33 -37.46 -9.13
C GLY A 40 8.81 -37.74 -8.80
N ILE A 41 9.71 -37.44 -9.72
CA ILE A 41 11.17 -37.54 -9.55
C ILE A 41 11.77 -36.14 -9.46
N VAL A 42 11.53 -35.31 -10.46
CA VAL A 42 12.01 -33.92 -10.50
C VAL A 42 11.03 -32.98 -9.82
N PRO A 43 11.49 -32.16 -8.86
CA PRO A 43 10.62 -31.12 -8.24
C PRO A 43 10.27 -30.05 -9.28
N SER A 44 8.97 -29.74 -9.41
CA SER A 44 8.53 -28.65 -10.29
C SER A 44 9.04 -27.30 -9.76
N SER A 45 9.60 -26.46 -10.65
CA SER A 45 10.02 -25.09 -10.31
C SER A 45 8.87 -24.26 -9.73
N PHE A 46 7.65 -24.43 -10.26
CA PHE A 46 6.45 -23.78 -9.75
C PHE A 46 6.06 -24.27 -8.34
N ARG A 47 6.24 -25.56 -8.02
CA ARG A 47 6.02 -26.09 -6.66
C ARG A 47 6.99 -25.48 -5.67
N VAL A 48 8.28 -25.41 -6.01
CA VAL A 48 9.31 -24.79 -5.16
C VAL A 48 8.99 -23.31 -4.96
N LEU A 49 8.69 -22.57 -6.04
CA LEU A 49 8.30 -21.16 -5.98
C LEU A 49 7.11 -20.94 -5.04
N ARG A 50 6.05 -21.73 -5.15
CA ARG A 50 4.88 -21.65 -4.28
C ARG A 50 5.26 -21.88 -2.81
N SER A 51 6.11 -22.87 -2.53
CA SER A 51 6.61 -23.12 -1.16
C SER A 51 7.44 -21.96 -0.60
N LEU A 52 8.18 -21.23 -1.44
CA LEU A 52 8.92 -20.04 -1.03
C LEU A 52 7.97 -18.87 -0.72
N LEU A 53 6.93 -18.68 -1.53
CA LEU A 53 5.90 -17.67 -1.24
C LEU A 53 5.15 -17.97 0.05
N ASP A 54 4.88 -19.25 0.36
CA ASP A 54 4.25 -19.67 1.63
C ASP A 54 5.12 -19.37 2.87
N ARG A 55 6.43 -19.11 2.70
CA ARG A 55 7.29 -18.61 3.79
C ARG A 55 7.03 -17.14 4.10
N LEU A 56 6.62 -16.38 3.10
CA LEU A 56 6.34 -14.96 3.25
C LEU A 56 4.94 -14.71 3.77
N GLU A 57 3.96 -15.40 3.22
CA GLU A 57 2.55 -15.12 3.42
C GLU A 57 1.78 -16.39 3.78
N ASP A 58 0.83 -16.26 4.67
CA ASP A 58 -0.17 -17.29 4.90
C ASP A 58 -1.21 -17.27 3.77
N PRO A 59 -1.29 -18.33 2.93
CA PRO A 59 -2.16 -18.31 1.76
C PRO A 59 -3.67 -18.29 2.10
N THR A 60 -4.03 -18.58 3.35
CA THR A 60 -5.43 -18.56 3.81
C THR A 60 -5.86 -17.17 4.25
N THR A 61 -4.97 -16.45 4.93
CA THR A 61 -5.30 -15.16 5.56
C THR A 61 -4.70 -13.94 4.83
N GLY A 62 -3.71 -14.16 3.94
CA GLY A 62 -2.96 -13.11 3.28
C GLY A 62 -2.06 -12.30 4.24
N LYS A 63 -1.83 -12.80 5.47
CA LYS A 63 -0.94 -12.14 6.43
C LYS A 63 0.51 -12.56 6.19
N LEU A 64 1.42 -11.61 6.24
CA LEU A 64 2.85 -11.91 6.18
C LEU A 64 3.25 -12.67 7.47
N ARG A 65 4.12 -13.68 7.29
CA ARG A 65 4.61 -14.52 8.40
C ARG A 65 5.81 -13.92 9.14
N ALA A 66 6.53 -13.00 8.49
CA ALA A 66 7.74 -12.41 9.03
C ALA A 66 7.42 -11.16 9.88
N ASP A 67 7.56 -11.25 11.19
CA ASP A 67 7.28 -10.14 12.14
C ASP A 67 8.09 -8.88 11.81
N VAL A 68 9.30 -9.03 11.26
CA VAL A 68 10.16 -7.92 10.85
C VAL A 68 9.54 -7.04 9.77
N MET A 69 8.49 -7.50 9.08
CA MET A 69 7.74 -6.72 8.09
C MET A 69 6.63 -5.85 8.70
N TYR A 70 6.40 -5.95 10.01
CA TYR A 70 5.40 -5.17 10.73
C TYR A 70 6.04 -4.07 11.56
N VAL A 71 5.24 -3.07 11.89
CA VAL A 71 5.59 -1.99 12.82
C VAL A 71 4.45 -1.78 13.80
N ASP A 72 4.75 -1.18 14.94
CA ASP A 72 3.72 -0.72 15.87
C ASP A 72 2.93 0.42 15.24
N ILE A 73 1.61 0.26 15.17
CA ILE A 73 0.71 1.26 14.59
C ILE A 73 0.38 2.29 15.68
N PRO A 74 0.69 3.59 15.47
CA PRO A 74 0.34 4.62 16.45
C PRO A 74 -1.16 4.63 16.77
N GLN A 75 -1.53 4.83 18.04
CA GLN A 75 -2.93 4.82 18.48
C GLN A 75 -3.79 5.85 17.75
N GLU A 76 -3.22 7.00 17.41
CA GLU A 76 -3.87 8.01 16.57
C GLU A 76 -4.30 7.43 15.21
N ARG A 77 -3.46 6.61 14.58
CA ARG A 77 -3.75 5.98 13.27
C ARG A 77 -4.81 4.88 13.40
N VAL A 78 -4.81 4.17 14.51
CA VAL A 78 -5.88 3.20 14.82
C VAL A 78 -7.21 3.92 15.02
N ALA A 79 -7.23 5.05 15.72
CA ALA A 79 -8.43 5.87 15.90
C ALA A 79 -8.93 6.43 14.56
N GLN A 80 -8.05 6.95 13.71
CA GLN A 80 -8.38 7.40 12.36
C GLN A 80 -8.99 6.28 11.51
N ALA A 81 -8.44 5.07 11.56
CA ALA A 81 -8.98 3.92 10.82
C ALA A 81 -10.42 3.57 11.25
N ARG A 82 -10.72 3.65 12.55
CA ARG A 82 -12.08 3.46 13.08
C ARG A 82 -13.05 4.56 12.63
N GLU A 83 -12.59 5.82 12.65
CA GLU A 83 -13.38 6.94 12.15
C GLU A 83 -13.69 6.80 10.67
N VAL A 84 -12.69 6.48 9.85
CA VAL A 84 -12.83 6.22 8.41
C VAL A 84 -13.80 5.08 8.15
N ALA A 85 -13.69 3.98 8.91
CA ALA A 85 -14.62 2.85 8.81
C ALA A 85 -16.08 3.27 9.10
N GLY A 86 -16.28 4.12 10.10
CA GLY A 86 -17.59 4.68 10.43
C GLY A 86 -18.15 5.61 9.35
N VAL A 87 -17.29 6.43 8.73
CA VAL A 87 -17.69 7.37 7.67
C VAL A 87 -17.98 6.65 6.35
N LEU A 88 -17.13 5.72 5.96
CA LEU A 88 -17.20 5.07 4.65
C LEU A 88 -18.06 3.81 4.62
N GLY A 89 -18.25 3.15 5.77
CA GLY A 89 -18.95 1.87 5.80
C GLY A 89 -18.34 0.89 4.80
N THR A 90 -19.19 0.19 4.04
CA THR A 90 -18.77 -0.79 3.03
C THR A 90 -17.99 -0.18 1.86
N HIS A 91 -18.02 1.15 1.65
CA HIS A 91 -17.21 1.81 0.63
C HIS A 91 -15.70 1.62 0.82
N VAL A 92 -15.26 1.16 2.00
CA VAL A 92 -13.87 0.73 2.23
C VAL A 92 -13.44 -0.31 1.20
N TYR A 93 -14.32 -1.22 0.79
CA TYR A 93 -14.05 -2.29 -0.18
C TYR A 93 -14.95 -2.29 -1.42
N ASP A 94 -16.20 -1.77 -1.37
CA ASP A 94 -17.15 -1.77 -2.49
C ASP A 94 -16.68 -0.99 -3.73
N LYS A 95 -15.67 -0.14 -3.57
CA LYS A 95 -15.07 0.60 -4.67
C LYS A 95 -14.30 -0.27 -5.68
N PHE A 96 -14.01 -1.52 -5.34
CA PHE A 96 -13.33 -2.44 -6.23
C PHE A 96 -14.33 -3.21 -7.11
N PRO A 97 -13.98 -3.53 -8.37
CA PRO A 97 -14.87 -4.22 -9.29
C PRO A 97 -14.96 -5.72 -9.00
N TRP A 98 -15.59 -6.07 -7.89
CA TRP A 98 -15.75 -7.45 -7.44
C TRP A 98 -16.53 -8.31 -8.43
N LEU A 99 -16.09 -9.54 -8.61
CA LEU A 99 -16.94 -10.57 -9.20
C LEU A 99 -18.03 -10.99 -8.20
N SER A 100 -19.19 -11.39 -8.72
CA SER A 100 -20.32 -11.83 -7.88
C SER A 100 -19.90 -12.96 -6.93
N GLY A 101 -20.22 -12.80 -5.65
CA GLY A 101 -19.91 -13.79 -4.61
C GLY A 101 -18.54 -13.63 -3.93
N MET A 102 -17.67 -12.75 -4.44
CA MET A 102 -16.41 -12.46 -3.76
C MET A 102 -16.64 -11.67 -2.47
N GLN A 103 -15.75 -11.88 -1.51
CA GLN A 103 -15.77 -11.23 -0.21
C GLN A 103 -14.42 -10.56 0.08
N PRO A 104 -14.36 -9.48 0.87
CA PRO A 104 -13.10 -8.90 1.34
C PRO A 104 -12.35 -9.87 2.27
N MET A 105 -11.04 -9.65 2.44
CA MET A 105 -10.14 -10.47 3.27
C MET A 105 -10.47 -10.45 4.77
N GLY A 106 -11.49 -9.74 5.21
CA GLY A 106 -11.95 -9.64 6.59
C GLY A 106 -13.28 -8.91 6.67
N GLN A 107 -13.92 -8.94 7.85
CA GLN A 107 -15.23 -8.34 8.10
C GLN A 107 -15.13 -7.00 8.87
N ASP A 108 -14.05 -6.79 9.63
CA ASP A 108 -13.83 -5.55 10.37
C ASP A 108 -13.31 -4.46 9.42
N LEU A 109 -14.11 -3.43 9.23
CA LEU A 109 -13.81 -2.33 8.30
C LEU A 109 -12.58 -1.52 8.73
N ALA A 110 -12.37 -1.32 10.04
CA ALA A 110 -11.19 -0.61 10.54
C ALA A 110 -9.92 -1.43 10.30
N GLU A 111 -9.98 -2.75 10.50
CA GLU A 111 -8.89 -3.66 10.17
C GLU A 111 -8.58 -3.66 8.66
N LEU A 112 -9.59 -3.62 7.79
CA LEU A 112 -9.39 -3.49 6.34
C LEU A 112 -8.71 -2.16 5.96
N VAL A 113 -9.06 -1.05 6.63
CA VAL A 113 -8.36 0.23 6.46
C VAL A 113 -6.90 0.11 6.90
N LEU A 114 -6.62 -0.48 8.06
CA LEU A 114 -5.25 -0.69 8.54
C LEU A 114 -4.45 -1.63 7.63
N ASN A 115 -5.06 -2.69 7.12
CA ASN A 115 -4.43 -3.61 6.17
C ASN A 115 -4.01 -2.88 4.89
N ARG A 116 -4.79 -1.92 4.43
CA ARG A 116 -4.49 -1.11 3.24
C ARG A 116 -3.45 -0.01 3.50
N THR A 117 -3.31 0.48 4.74
CA THR A 117 -2.58 1.72 5.02
C THR A 117 -1.34 1.55 5.91
N TRP A 118 -1.34 0.57 6.82
CA TRP A 118 -0.30 0.41 7.84
C TRP A 118 0.30 -0.99 7.95
N ARG A 119 -0.31 -1.99 7.31
CA ARG A 119 0.23 -3.36 7.33
C ARG A 119 0.89 -3.72 6.00
N PRO A 120 1.86 -4.64 6.03
CA PRO A 120 2.47 -5.13 4.80
C PRO A 120 1.44 -5.95 4.00
N ALA A 121 1.59 -5.94 2.67
CA ALA A 121 0.74 -6.73 1.78
C ALA A 121 1.52 -7.18 0.54
N LEU A 122 1.47 -8.48 0.26
CA LEU A 122 2.12 -9.11 -0.87
C LEU A 122 1.20 -9.09 -2.09
N SER A 123 1.78 -8.85 -3.26
CA SER A 123 1.13 -9.06 -4.55
C SER A 123 2.11 -9.67 -5.55
N ILE A 124 1.64 -10.62 -6.34
CA ILE A 124 2.36 -11.13 -7.50
C ILE A 124 1.81 -10.40 -8.73
N THR A 125 2.66 -9.63 -9.39
CA THR A 125 2.25 -8.72 -10.46
C THR A 125 2.68 -9.17 -11.86
N GLY A 126 3.38 -10.29 -11.96
CA GLY A 126 3.79 -10.89 -13.21
C GLY A 126 4.37 -12.28 -13.01
N ALA A 127 4.39 -13.08 -14.07
CA ALA A 127 4.98 -14.41 -14.08
C ALA A 127 5.71 -14.69 -15.40
N GLU A 128 6.76 -15.50 -15.34
CA GLU A 128 7.58 -15.96 -16.47
C GLU A 128 7.91 -17.45 -16.30
N GLY A 129 8.17 -18.14 -17.41
CA GLY A 129 8.50 -19.57 -17.43
C GLY A 129 7.29 -20.50 -17.52
N LEU A 130 6.09 -19.95 -17.53
CA LEU A 130 4.83 -20.64 -17.84
C LEU A 130 4.33 -20.15 -19.20
N PRO A 131 4.14 -21.01 -20.20
CA PRO A 131 3.61 -20.62 -21.51
C PRO A 131 2.13 -20.21 -21.40
N ALA A 132 1.61 -19.51 -22.42
CA ALA A 132 0.18 -19.32 -22.59
C ALA A 132 -0.54 -20.70 -22.64
N LEU A 133 -1.82 -20.73 -22.25
CA LEU A 133 -2.55 -22.01 -22.17
C LEU A 133 -2.64 -22.73 -23.52
N GLU A 134 -2.76 -21.99 -24.61
CA GLU A 134 -2.77 -22.50 -25.98
C GLU A 134 -1.42 -23.14 -26.42
N ASP A 135 -0.32 -22.69 -25.82
CA ASP A 135 1.05 -23.18 -26.10
C ASP A 135 1.52 -24.20 -25.06
N ALA A 136 0.67 -24.57 -24.11
CA ALA A 136 1.02 -25.47 -23.02
C ALA A 136 1.07 -26.94 -23.53
N GLY A 137 2.17 -27.62 -23.22
CA GLY A 137 2.39 -29.03 -23.54
C GLY A 137 2.85 -29.85 -22.34
N ASN A 138 3.11 -31.13 -22.55
CA ASN A 138 3.55 -32.06 -21.49
C ASN A 138 5.03 -31.87 -21.13
N VAL A 139 5.41 -30.65 -20.75
CA VAL A 139 6.79 -30.30 -20.41
C VAL A 139 6.86 -29.84 -18.95
N LEU A 140 7.75 -30.48 -18.17
CA LEU A 140 8.18 -29.98 -16.88
C LEU A 140 9.14 -28.80 -17.11
N ARG A 141 8.75 -27.62 -16.61
CA ARG A 141 9.48 -26.39 -16.91
C ARG A 141 10.77 -26.31 -16.10
N PRO A 142 11.90 -25.90 -16.72
CA PRO A 142 13.21 -25.85 -16.06
C PRO A 142 13.26 -24.73 -15.01
N GLN A 143 12.51 -23.66 -15.22
CA GLN A 143 12.44 -22.50 -14.32
C GLN A 143 11.04 -21.87 -14.29
N THR A 144 10.78 -21.15 -13.20
CA THR A 144 9.62 -20.26 -13.06
C THR A 144 10.07 -18.99 -12.34
N ALA A 145 9.60 -17.84 -12.78
CA ALA A 145 9.87 -16.59 -12.09
C ALA A 145 8.59 -15.79 -11.88
N VAL A 146 8.56 -14.98 -10.82
CA VAL A 146 7.45 -14.08 -10.55
C VAL A 146 7.95 -12.71 -10.12
N LYS A 147 7.17 -11.68 -10.46
CA LYS A 147 7.37 -10.34 -9.99
C LYS A 147 6.69 -10.18 -8.64
N VAL A 148 7.48 -9.99 -7.60
CA VAL A 148 7.05 -9.77 -6.21
C VAL A 148 6.90 -8.27 -5.97
N SER A 149 5.77 -7.84 -5.46
CA SER A 149 5.49 -6.48 -5.02
C SER A 149 4.99 -6.50 -3.57
N LEU A 150 5.82 -6.05 -2.64
CA LEU A 150 5.51 -6.01 -1.22
C LEU A 150 5.30 -4.57 -0.77
N ARG A 151 4.06 -4.22 -0.43
CA ARG A 151 3.76 -2.96 0.23
C ARG A 151 4.23 -3.02 1.67
N LEU A 152 4.90 -1.97 2.12
CA LEU A 152 5.51 -1.88 3.46
C LEU A 152 4.74 -0.89 4.34
N PRO A 153 4.72 -1.10 5.66
CA PRO A 153 4.27 -0.08 6.59
C PRO A 153 4.97 1.27 6.35
N PRO A 154 4.30 2.41 6.65
CA PRO A 154 4.83 3.74 6.36
C PRO A 154 6.21 4.05 6.94
N THR A 155 6.53 3.47 8.09
CA THR A 155 7.77 3.74 8.86
C THR A 155 8.82 2.64 8.77
N LEU A 156 8.54 1.55 8.05
CA LEU A 156 9.51 0.46 7.88
C LEU A 156 10.60 0.87 6.88
N ASP A 157 11.86 0.65 7.26
CA ASP A 157 13.01 0.85 6.38
C ASP A 157 12.92 -0.12 5.17
N PRO A 158 12.81 0.41 3.94
CA PRO A 158 12.65 -0.41 2.75
C PRO A 158 13.92 -1.18 2.38
N GLN A 159 15.11 -0.71 2.79
CA GLN A 159 16.37 -1.41 2.54
C GLN A 159 16.44 -2.65 3.43
N LEU A 160 16.13 -2.49 4.72
CA LEU A 160 16.04 -3.61 5.66
C LEU A 160 14.99 -4.63 5.19
N ALA A 161 13.81 -4.16 4.79
CA ALA A 161 12.74 -5.03 4.29
C ALA A 161 13.17 -5.81 3.03
N SER A 162 13.84 -5.15 2.08
CA SER A 162 14.34 -5.80 0.85
C SER A 162 15.40 -6.85 1.16
N GLN A 163 16.31 -6.57 2.08
CA GLN A 163 17.33 -7.52 2.51
C GLN A 163 16.68 -8.75 3.18
N ARG A 164 15.74 -8.53 4.11
CA ARG A 164 15.02 -9.63 4.79
C ARG A 164 14.18 -10.45 3.83
N LEU A 165 13.55 -9.81 2.85
CA LEU A 165 12.80 -10.50 1.79
C LEU A 165 13.72 -11.43 0.99
N LYS A 166 14.90 -10.95 0.58
CA LYS A 166 15.92 -11.75 -0.10
C LYS A 166 16.39 -12.93 0.75
N GLU A 167 16.76 -12.68 2.00
CA GLU A 167 17.20 -13.72 2.93
C GLU A 167 16.13 -14.83 3.12
N LEU A 168 14.86 -14.46 3.30
CA LEU A 168 13.76 -15.41 3.49
C LEU A 168 13.50 -16.27 2.26
N LEU A 169 13.64 -15.69 1.07
CA LEU A 169 13.38 -16.39 -0.19
C LEU A 169 14.54 -17.30 -0.61
N GLU A 170 15.80 -16.88 -0.40
CA GLU A 170 16.97 -17.63 -0.87
C GLU A 170 17.52 -18.62 0.15
N LYS A 171 17.15 -18.51 1.43
CA LYS A 171 17.63 -19.40 2.46
C LYS A 171 17.05 -20.82 2.31
N ASP A 172 17.94 -21.82 2.36
CA ASP A 172 17.58 -23.25 2.39
C ASP A 172 16.45 -23.62 1.39
N PRO A 173 16.68 -23.43 0.09
CA PRO A 173 15.65 -23.71 -0.91
C PRO A 173 15.28 -25.19 -0.93
N PRO A 174 13.99 -25.54 -1.08
CA PRO A 174 13.56 -26.92 -1.15
C PRO A 174 14.29 -27.69 -2.27
N TYR A 175 14.71 -28.92 -1.99
CA TYR A 175 15.40 -29.81 -2.91
C TYR A 175 16.74 -29.29 -3.46
N GLY A 176 17.33 -28.26 -2.84
CA GLY A 176 18.54 -27.62 -3.37
C GLY A 176 18.33 -26.86 -4.67
N ALA A 177 17.11 -26.39 -4.95
CA ALA A 177 16.82 -25.60 -6.13
C ALA A 177 17.67 -24.33 -6.19
N HIS A 178 17.99 -23.87 -7.38
CA HIS A 178 18.66 -22.58 -7.55
C HIS A 178 17.62 -21.45 -7.45
N VAL A 179 17.72 -20.68 -6.39
CA VAL A 179 16.79 -19.57 -6.10
C VAL A 179 17.55 -18.26 -6.08
N GLU A 180 17.03 -17.28 -6.81
CA GLU A 180 17.57 -15.92 -6.87
C GLU A 180 16.42 -14.91 -6.69
N PHE A 181 16.60 -13.96 -5.78
CA PHE A 181 15.73 -12.81 -5.66
C PHE A 181 16.50 -11.53 -6.01
N GLU A 182 16.22 -11.02 -7.19
CA GLU A 182 16.76 -9.75 -7.68
C GLU A 182 15.90 -8.59 -7.16
N VAL A 183 16.46 -7.79 -6.24
CA VAL A 183 15.81 -6.59 -5.72
C VAL A 183 15.83 -5.49 -6.78
N GLU A 184 14.66 -4.99 -7.18
CA GLU A 184 14.55 -3.97 -8.22
C GLU A 184 13.99 -2.65 -7.69
N LYS A 185 13.11 -2.71 -6.70
CA LYS A 185 12.39 -1.53 -6.17
C LYS A 185 12.45 -1.52 -4.65
N SER A 186 12.82 -0.37 -4.14
CA SER A 186 12.84 -0.07 -2.71
C SER A 186 12.51 1.41 -2.55
N SER A 187 11.43 1.72 -1.85
CA SER A 187 10.97 3.09 -1.66
C SER A 187 10.39 3.26 -0.26
N THR A 188 10.81 4.33 0.42
CA THR A 188 10.30 4.70 1.73
C THR A 188 8.83 5.02 1.69
N GLY A 189 8.11 4.63 2.75
CA GLY A 189 6.81 5.18 3.06
C GLY A 189 6.92 6.58 3.70
N TRP A 190 5.81 7.04 4.22
CA TRP A 190 5.74 8.30 4.94
C TRP A 190 4.62 8.25 5.98
N ALA A 191 4.89 8.78 7.17
CA ALA A 191 3.89 8.99 8.22
C ALA A 191 3.90 10.48 8.58
N ALA A 192 2.79 11.16 8.39
CA ALA A 192 2.66 12.57 8.72
C ALA A 192 2.93 12.81 10.21
N PRO A 193 3.66 13.87 10.59
CA PRO A 193 3.70 14.31 11.97
C PRO A 193 2.31 14.74 12.43
N SER A 194 2.05 14.69 13.74
CA SER A 194 0.80 15.19 14.29
C SER A 194 0.62 16.66 13.96
N LEU A 195 -0.61 17.04 13.62
CA LEU A 195 -0.93 18.43 13.29
C LEU A 195 -0.80 19.31 14.54
N LYS A 196 -0.24 20.50 14.39
CA LYS A 196 -0.36 21.55 15.40
C LYS A 196 -1.82 21.96 15.56
N SER A 197 -2.24 22.36 16.76
CA SER A 197 -3.64 22.68 17.08
C SER A 197 -4.25 23.71 16.13
N TRP A 198 -3.52 24.78 15.84
CA TRP A 198 -4.00 25.83 14.93
C TRP A 198 -4.34 25.30 13.54
N LEU A 199 -3.52 24.36 13.02
CA LEU A 199 -3.74 23.78 11.68
C LEU A 199 -4.91 22.79 11.70
N ALA A 200 -5.00 21.94 12.73
CA ALA A 200 -6.13 21.03 12.91
C ALA A 200 -7.46 21.80 13.01
N ASP A 201 -7.50 22.86 13.82
CA ASP A 201 -8.69 23.71 13.98
C ASP A 201 -9.06 24.44 12.69
N SER A 202 -8.06 24.96 11.96
CA SER A 202 -8.27 25.62 10.66
C SER A 202 -8.83 24.66 9.61
N ILE A 203 -8.27 23.45 9.51
CA ILE A 203 -8.73 22.41 8.59
C ILE A 203 -10.18 21.98 8.92
N ASP A 204 -10.48 21.72 10.19
CA ASP A 204 -11.82 21.35 10.63
C ASP A 204 -12.85 22.45 10.37
N THR A 205 -12.46 23.71 10.61
CA THR A 205 -13.31 24.86 10.31
C THR A 205 -13.53 24.98 8.81
N ALA A 206 -12.48 24.86 8.00
CA ALA A 206 -12.59 24.90 6.55
C ALA A 206 -13.48 23.78 6.01
N SER A 207 -13.37 22.57 6.59
CA SER A 207 -14.25 21.46 6.19
C SER A 207 -15.71 21.75 6.49
N LYS A 208 -16.02 22.26 7.70
CA LYS A 208 -17.39 22.65 8.08
C LYS A 208 -17.96 23.74 7.19
N ASP A 209 -17.15 24.77 6.90
CA ASP A 209 -17.60 25.92 6.11
C ASP A 209 -17.91 25.57 4.65
N PHE A 210 -17.13 24.68 4.03
CA PHE A 210 -17.23 24.39 2.61
C PHE A 210 -17.85 23.02 2.28
N PHE A 211 -17.77 22.05 3.19
CA PHE A 211 -18.29 20.69 2.97
C PHE A 211 -19.47 20.36 3.89
N GLY A 212 -19.52 20.89 5.10
CA GLY A 212 -20.53 20.64 6.13
C GLY A 212 -20.01 19.77 7.30
N PRO A 213 -19.56 18.53 7.07
CA PRO A 213 -18.97 17.72 8.14
C PRO A 213 -17.56 18.16 8.52
N LYS A 214 -17.03 17.62 9.63
CA LYS A 214 -15.60 17.71 9.98
C LYS A 214 -14.73 17.10 8.90
N SER A 215 -13.45 17.49 8.89
CA SER A 215 -12.44 16.80 8.10
C SER A 215 -12.28 15.33 8.52
N ALA A 216 -11.82 14.49 7.61
CA ALA A 216 -11.43 13.13 7.90
C ALA A 216 -9.99 12.87 7.47
N SER A 217 -9.32 11.99 8.18
CA SER A 217 -7.91 11.66 7.96
C SER A 217 -7.73 10.17 7.68
N MET A 218 -6.97 9.84 6.64
CA MET A 218 -6.74 8.45 6.23
C MET A 218 -5.33 8.28 5.69
N GLY A 219 -4.74 7.11 5.91
CA GLY A 219 -3.57 6.69 5.16
C GLY A 219 -3.92 6.29 3.74
N GLU A 220 -2.94 6.31 2.84
CA GLU A 220 -3.06 5.80 1.48
C GLU A 220 -2.19 4.57 1.25
N GLY A 221 -2.68 3.68 0.38
CA GLY A 221 -1.97 2.44 0.04
C GLY A 221 -0.81 2.63 -0.94
N GLY A 222 -0.73 3.79 -1.59
CA GLY A 222 0.31 4.15 -2.55
C GLY A 222 1.61 4.57 -1.89
N THR A 223 2.67 4.70 -2.72
CA THR A 223 4.00 5.13 -2.31
C THR A 223 4.37 6.40 -3.04
N ILE A 224 4.68 7.47 -2.31
CA ILE A 224 5.12 8.77 -2.85
C ILE A 224 6.39 9.19 -2.09
N PRO A 225 7.60 8.82 -2.57
CA PRO A 225 8.86 9.06 -1.86
C PRO A 225 9.14 10.54 -1.59
N PHE A 226 8.57 11.42 -2.40
CA PHE A 226 8.70 12.87 -2.27
C PHE A 226 8.27 13.39 -0.88
N MET A 227 7.26 12.76 -0.26
CA MET A 227 6.78 13.21 1.06
C MET A 227 7.80 12.93 2.18
N GLY A 228 8.47 11.76 2.15
CA GLY A 228 9.57 11.46 3.06
C GLY A 228 10.72 12.45 2.90
N MET A 229 11.13 12.71 1.66
CA MET A 229 12.19 13.68 1.34
C MET A 229 11.85 15.10 1.86
N LEU A 230 10.61 15.54 1.70
CA LEU A 230 10.17 16.85 2.23
C LEU A 230 10.25 16.90 3.74
N GLN A 231 9.81 15.85 4.43
CA GLN A 231 9.85 15.80 5.89
C GLN A 231 11.28 15.79 6.42
N GLU A 232 12.19 15.05 5.79
CA GLU A 232 13.62 15.06 6.15
C GLU A 232 14.24 16.44 5.95
N ARG A 233 13.91 17.11 4.84
CA ARG A 233 14.43 18.44 4.52
C ARG A 233 13.85 19.54 5.41
N PHE A 234 12.61 19.40 5.83
CA PHE A 234 11.83 20.37 6.61
C PHE A 234 11.15 19.70 7.81
N PRO A 235 11.92 19.29 8.84
CA PRO A 235 11.39 18.48 9.96
C PRO A 235 10.31 19.18 10.79
N ASP A 236 10.34 20.53 10.82
CA ASP A 236 9.36 21.36 11.56
C ASP A 236 8.11 21.73 10.74
N ALA A 237 8.10 21.36 9.45
CA ALA A 237 6.97 21.68 8.57
C ALA A 237 5.71 20.92 8.96
N GLN A 238 4.57 21.57 8.78
CA GLN A 238 3.26 20.95 8.87
C GLN A 238 2.78 20.57 7.47
N PHE A 239 2.09 19.45 7.39
CA PHE A 239 1.66 18.91 6.09
C PHE A 239 0.13 18.84 6.02
N MET A 240 -0.45 19.56 5.07
CA MET A 240 -1.83 19.39 4.64
C MET A 240 -1.84 18.68 3.29
N VAL A 241 -1.81 17.35 3.31
CA VAL A 241 -1.84 16.54 2.09
C VAL A 241 -3.28 16.16 1.79
N THR A 242 -3.80 16.58 0.65
CA THR A 242 -5.19 16.39 0.27
C THR A 242 -5.32 16.20 -1.24
N GLY A 243 -6.44 15.68 -1.72
CA GLY A 243 -6.66 15.45 -3.14
C GLY A 243 -8.12 15.17 -3.49
N LEU A 244 -8.34 14.86 -4.76
CA LEU A 244 -9.66 14.73 -5.39
C LEU A 244 -9.94 13.36 -6.01
N LEU A 245 -9.03 12.39 -5.84
CA LEU A 245 -9.23 11.02 -6.33
C LEU A 245 -10.22 10.27 -5.43
N GLY A 246 -11.49 10.59 -5.60
CA GLY A 246 -12.59 10.05 -4.81
C GLY A 246 -13.26 8.84 -5.47
N PRO A 247 -14.44 8.43 -4.97
CA PRO A 247 -15.18 7.29 -5.50
C PRO A 247 -15.42 7.39 -7.01
N LYS A 248 -15.13 6.31 -7.73
CA LYS A 248 -15.30 6.16 -9.17
C LYS A 248 -14.39 7.05 -10.04
N SER A 249 -13.46 7.80 -9.47
CA SER A 249 -12.54 8.66 -10.25
C SER A 249 -11.65 7.87 -11.22
N ASN A 250 -11.45 6.58 -10.95
CA ASN A 250 -10.64 5.66 -11.78
C ASN A 250 -9.22 6.17 -12.06
N ALA A 251 -8.53 6.60 -10.99
CA ALA A 251 -7.17 7.13 -11.06
C ALA A 251 -6.24 6.23 -11.88
N HIS A 252 -5.50 6.82 -12.83
CA HIS A 252 -4.60 6.15 -13.76
C HIS A 252 -5.29 5.13 -14.71
N GLY A 253 -6.62 5.15 -14.79
CA GLY A 253 -7.41 4.28 -15.64
C GLY A 253 -8.14 5.01 -16.76
N PRO A 254 -8.79 4.27 -17.68
CA PRO A 254 -9.63 4.87 -18.71
C PRO A 254 -10.78 5.68 -18.11
N ASN A 255 -11.08 6.84 -18.70
CA ASN A 255 -12.14 7.74 -18.26
C ASN A 255 -11.96 8.27 -16.83
N GLU A 256 -10.71 8.46 -16.39
CA GLU A 256 -10.44 9.20 -15.16
C GLU A 256 -11.13 10.56 -15.20
N PHE A 257 -11.78 10.95 -14.10
CA PHE A 257 -12.48 12.23 -14.03
C PHE A 257 -12.11 13.05 -12.79
N LEU A 258 -12.29 14.35 -12.89
CA LEU A 258 -12.23 15.31 -11.81
C LEU A 258 -13.65 15.69 -11.35
N HIS A 259 -13.95 15.52 -10.04
CA HIS A 259 -15.20 16.01 -9.47
C HIS A 259 -15.12 17.53 -9.22
N ILE A 260 -15.53 18.33 -10.22
CA ILE A 260 -15.40 19.79 -10.22
C ILE A 260 -16.03 20.46 -8.98
N PRO A 261 -17.23 20.08 -8.49
CA PRO A 261 -17.80 20.70 -7.29
C PRO A 261 -16.91 20.55 -6.07
N THR A 262 -16.33 19.35 -5.84
CA THR A 262 -15.38 19.10 -4.75
C THR A 262 -14.07 19.85 -4.96
N GLY A 263 -13.58 19.97 -6.20
CA GLY A 263 -12.41 20.76 -6.53
C GLY A 263 -12.55 22.24 -6.11
N LYS A 264 -13.71 22.83 -6.36
CA LYS A 264 -14.01 24.21 -5.92
C LYS A 264 -14.01 24.33 -4.39
N LYS A 265 -14.67 23.40 -3.70
CA LYS A 265 -14.70 23.37 -2.22
C LYS A 265 -13.30 23.19 -1.63
N LEU A 266 -12.50 22.27 -2.18
CA LEU A 266 -11.13 22.03 -1.76
C LEU A 266 -10.25 23.27 -1.95
N THR A 267 -10.35 23.94 -3.09
CA THR A 267 -9.61 25.18 -3.36
C THR A 267 -9.96 26.26 -2.32
N ALA A 268 -11.24 26.43 -1.98
CA ALA A 268 -11.68 27.37 -0.97
C ALA A 268 -11.17 26.98 0.43
N ALA A 269 -11.19 25.70 0.79
CA ALA A 269 -10.66 25.18 2.06
C ALA A 269 -9.15 25.44 2.19
N VAL A 270 -8.37 25.15 1.14
CA VAL A 270 -6.93 25.44 1.10
C VAL A 270 -6.66 26.95 1.25
N ALA A 271 -7.39 27.80 0.53
CA ALA A 271 -7.26 29.25 0.65
C ALA A 271 -7.56 29.75 2.08
N ARG A 272 -8.56 29.15 2.75
CA ARG A 272 -8.86 29.43 4.16
C ARG A 272 -7.68 29.08 5.06
N VAL A 273 -7.13 27.87 4.94
CA VAL A 273 -5.99 27.43 5.76
C VAL A 273 -4.75 28.31 5.53
N LEU A 274 -4.47 28.70 4.28
CA LEU A 274 -3.37 29.64 3.98
C LEU A 274 -3.58 31.00 4.64
N ARG A 275 -4.80 31.54 4.64
CA ARG A 275 -5.13 32.77 5.34
C ARG A 275 -4.91 32.62 6.86
N ASP A 276 -5.40 31.55 7.44
CA ASP A 276 -5.30 31.31 8.88
C ASP A 276 -3.82 31.11 9.29
N HIS A 277 -3.01 30.46 8.46
CA HIS A 277 -1.55 30.37 8.64
C HIS A 277 -0.91 31.77 8.63
N TYR A 278 -1.32 32.65 7.71
CA TYR A 278 -0.78 34.01 7.63
C TYR A 278 -1.11 34.83 8.90
N VAL A 279 -2.32 34.70 9.42
CA VAL A 279 -2.77 35.39 10.65
C VAL A 279 -1.99 34.86 11.88
N ASN A 280 -1.75 33.56 11.97
CA ASN A 280 -1.05 32.91 13.08
C ASN A 280 0.48 33.08 13.09
N ARG A 281 1.06 33.74 12.08
CA ARG A 281 2.51 33.99 12.01
C ARG A 281 3.10 34.80 13.16
N GLY A 282 2.28 35.50 13.91
CA GLY A 282 2.69 36.39 14.99
C GLY A 282 2.62 35.78 16.41
N GLU A 283 2.13 34.54 16.55
CA GLU A 283 2.12 33.89 17.85
C GLU A 283 3.46 33.21 18.12
N PRO A 284 4.24 33.60 19.16
CA PRO A 284 5.41 32.84 19.57
C PRO A 284 4.97 31.43 19.98
N ALA A 285 5.81 30.42 19.69
CA ALA A 285 5.59 29.09 20.20
C ALA A 285 5.34 29.15 21.72
N PRO A 286 4.36 28.38 22.25
CA PRO A 286 4.15 28.35 23.69
C PRO A 286 5.45 27.96 24.38
N ALA A 287 5.88 28.77 25.36
CA ALA A 287 7.05 28.46 26.18
C ALA A 287 6.83 27.08 26.82
N THR A 288 7.75 26.16 26.56
CA THR A 288 7.82 24.83 27.16
C THR A 288 8.05 24.87 28.65
#